data_6b8158d74cf79a049e1f60005a92a07c
#
_entry.id   6b8158d74cf79a049e1f60005a92a07c
#
_cell.length_a   1.000
_cell.length_b   1.000
_cell.length_c   1.000
_cell.angle_alpha   90.00
_cell.angle_beta   90.00
_cell.angle_gamma   90.00
#
_symmetry.space_group_name_H-M   'P 1'
#
loop_
_entity.id
_entity.type
_entity.pdbx_description
1 polymer ?
#
loop_
_entity_poly.entity_id
_entity_poly.type
_entity_poly.pdbx_seq_one_letter_code
_entity_poly.pdbx_strand_id
1 'polypeptide(L)'
;VSPSRISLADARFVRDDGPLHEEARFLITRALERDPDNALIKALAGHVHSYLLGNQMKAVELFEQSLRINPTRALAWDLYSVLHAYMGLPDAGLKAAQFGRHLGALSPYRYYFDTSCLIAASMAGQHELAVEYGESVLRERPEFNSVLRFLTSSYGHMGEKEKAKSARQRLLTVEPNFSVQSLRNAGYPGLDTPSGRYFIQGLKKAAIKANAS
;
A
#
# COMPACT_ATOMS: atom_id res chain seq x y z
N VAL A 1 22.71 7.33 10.78
CA VAL A 1 21.83 7.93 9.77
C VAL A 1 20.42 7.57 10.18
N SER A 2 19.64 8.59 10.58
CA SER A 2 18.31 8.44 11.16
C SER A 2 17.32 7.84 10.15
N PRO A 3 16.48 6.85 10.56
CA PRO A 3 15.45 6.25 9.69
C PRO A 3 14.31 7.22 9.30
N SER A 4 14.37 8.47 9.76
CA SER A 4 13.28 9.45 9.68
C SER A 4 13.10 10.13 8.32
N ARG A 5 13.88 9.79 7.29
CA ARG A 5 13.78 10.44 5.97
C ARG A 5 13.02 9.65 4.89
N ILE A 6 12.68 8.42 5.15
CA ILE A 6 11.73 7.69 4.31
C ILE A 6 10.46 7.52 5.13
N SER A 7 9.68 8.58 5.28
CA SER A 7 8.28 8.43 5.68
C SER A 7 7.59 7.72 4.52
N LEU A 8 7.23 6.45 4.73
CA LEU A 8 6.37 5.70 3.80
C LEU A 8 5.03 6.42 3.55
N ALA A 9 4.67 7.38 4.41
CA ALA A 9 3.49 8.23 4.27
C ALA A 9 3.64 9.34 3.22
N ASP A 10 4.87 9.80 2.95
CA ASP A 10 5.17 10.85 1.97
C ASP A 10 5.62 10.32 0.61
N ALA A 11 5.53 9.02 0.38
CA ALA A 11 5.74 8.44 -0.93
C ALA A 11 4.67 9.00 -1.88
N ARG A 12 4.88 10.22 -2.33
CA ARG A 12 4.26 10.71 -3.56
C ARG A 12 4.63 9.68 -4.59
N PHE A 13 3.63 8.98 -5.11
CA PHE A 13 3.80 8.11 -6.24
C PHE A 13 4.28 8.95 -7.41
N VAL A 14 5.54 9.08 -7.56
CA VAL A 14 6.17 9.67 -8.72
C VAL A 14 6.98 8.55 -9.33
N ARG A 15 6.50 8.03 -10.43
CA ARG A 15 7.33 7.30 -11.39
C ARG A 15 8.15 8.37 -12.12
N ASP A 16 8.95 9.04 -11.33
CA ASP A 16 10.02 9.84 -11.86
C ASP A 16 11.29 9.00 -11.64
N ASP A 17 12.06 8.76 -12.68
CA ASP A 17 13.41 8.20 -12.59
C ASP A 17 14.35 9.20 -11.90
N GLY A 18 13.77 9.94 -10.96
CA GLY A 18 14.39 11.04 -10.25
C GLY A 18 15.36 10.59 -9.16
N PRO A 19 16.06 11.56 -8.55
CA PRO A 19 17.12 11.31 -7.58
C PRO A 19 16.73 10.38 -6.42
N LEU A 20 15.45 10.38 -6.01
CA LEU A 20 14.97 9.55 -4.91
C LEU A 20 14.92 8.05 -5.27
N HIS A 21 14.60 7.70 -6.53
CA HIS A 21 14.60 6.30 -6.98
C HIS A 21 16.03 5.76 -7.06
N GLU A 22 16.94 6.55 -7.59
CA GLU A 22 18.36 6.18 -7.66
C GLU A 22 18.98 6.09 -6.26
N GLU A 23 18.64 7.00 -5.36
CA GLU A 23 19.09 6.92 -3.97
C GLU A 23 18.53 5.68 -3.28
N ALA A 24 17.25 5.38 -3.43
CA ALA A 24 16.63 4.17 -2.86
C ALA A 24 17.29 2.90 -3.41
N ARG A 25 17.50 2.82 -4.73
CA ARG A 25 18.20 1.71 -5.37
C ARG A 25 19.61 1.54 -4.82
N PHE A 26 20.37 2.62 -4.75
CA PHE A 26 21.73 2.62 -4.22
C PHE A 26 21.77 2.13 -2.77
N LEU A 27 20.90 2.68 -1.91
CA LEU A 27 20.86 2.35 -0.49
C LEU A 27 20.51 0.88 -0.23
N ILE A 28 19.51 0.33 -0.93
CA ILE A 28 19.16 -1.09 -0.75
C ILE A 28 20.20 -2.03 -1.31
N THR A 29 20.84 -1.68 -2.44
CA THR A 29 21.94 -2.48 -3.00
C THR A 29 23.10 -2.56 -2.01
N ARG A 30 23.53 -1.41 -1.48
CA ARG A 30 24.60 -1.35 -0.47
C ARG A 30 24.24 -2.09 0.82
N ALA A 31 22.98 -2.02 1.24
CA ALA A 31 22.52 -2.73 2.43
C ALA A 31 22.56 -4.25 2.23
N LEU A 32 22.10 -4.74 1.07
CA LEU A 32 22.14 -6.16 0.72
C LEU A 32 23.56 -6.71 0.55
N GLU A 33 24.50 -5.91 0.00
CA GLU A 33 25.92 -6.26 -0.10
C GLU A 33 26.56 -6.39 1.28
N ARG A 34 26.20 -5.49 2.21
CA ARG A 34 26.81 -5.45 3.54
C ARG A 34 26.30 -6.53 4.48
N ASP A 35 25.04 -6.89 4.38
CA ASP A 35 24.40 -7.90 5.24
C ASP A 35 23.33 -8.67 4.43
N PRO A 36 23.81 -9.63 3.60
CA PRO A 36 22.97 -10.36 2.63
C PRO A 36 21.96 -11.29 3.29
N ASP A 37 22.18 -11.69 4.54
CA ASP A 37 21.30 -12.62 5.27
C ASP A 37 20.37 -11.91 6.28
N ASN A 38 20.22 -10.60 6.16
CA ASN A 38 19.34 -9.82 7.03
C ASN A 38 17.89 -9.82 6.50
N ALA A 39 16.99 -10.44 7.25
CA ALA A 39 15.59 -10.53 6.89
C ALA A 39 14.92 -9.15 6.73
N LEU A 40 15.27 -8.16 7.56
CA LEU A 40 14.70 -6.81 7.46
C LEU A 40 15.16 -6.10 6.19
N ILE A 41 16.45 -6.19 5.87
CA ILE A 41 17.00 -5.57 4.66
C ILE A 41 16.33 -6.18 3.43
N LYS A 42 16.17 -7.52 3.38
CA LYS A 42 15.47 -8.19 2.27
C LYS A 42 14.01 -7.75 2.15
N ALA A 43 13.28 -7.60 3.26
CA ALA A 43 11.89 -7.11 3.22
C ALA A 43 11.82 -5.67 2.69
N LEU A 44 12.68 -4.78 3.15
CA LEU A 44 12.73 -3.39 2.68
C LEU A 44 13.15 -3.30 1.20
N ALA A 45 14.12 -4.11 0.78
CA ALA A 45 14.51 -4.21 -0.62
C ALA A 45 13.36 -4.74 -1.50
N GLY A 46 12.64 -5.77 -1.03
CA GLY A 46 11.42 -6.25 -1.69
C GLY A 46 10.38 -5.14 -1.87
N HIS A 47 10.17 -4.33 -0.85
CA HIS A 47 9.25 -3.19 -0.94
C HIS A 47 9.72 -2.13 -1.95
N VAL A 48 10.99 -1.74 -1.94
CA VAL A 48 11.54 -0.81 -2.92
C VAL A 48 11.40 -1.36 -4.34
N HIS A 49 11.71 -2.65 -4.56
CA HIS A 49 11.54 -3.27 -5.87
C HIS A 49 10.08 -3.31 -6.32
N SER A 50 9.13 -3.61 -5.43
CA SER A 50 7.71 -3.68 -5.78
C SER A 50 7.10 -2.31 -6.08
N TYR A 51 7.45 -1.33 -5.28
CA TYR A 51 6.75 -0.06 -5.19
C TYR A 51 7.40 1.05 -6.02
N LEU A 52 8.73 1.16 -5.96
CA LEU A 52 9.47 2.20 -6.67
C LEU A 52 10.01 1.71 -8.00
N LEU A 53 10.58 0.50 -8.05
CA LEU A 53 11.31 0.03 -9.24
C LEU A 53 10.43 -0.81 -10.18
N GLY A 54 9.18 -1.11 -9.82
CA GLY A 54 8.25 -1.89 -10.65
C GLY A 54 8.70 -3.33 -10.93
N ASN A 55 9.69 -3.84 -10.20
CA ASN A 55 10.22 -5.20 -10.38
C ASN A 55 9.56 -6.20 -9.42
N GLN A 56 8.34 -6.62 -9.79
CA GLN A 56 7.52 -7.50 -8.97
C GLN A 56 8.18 -8.86 -8.69
N MET A 57 8.83 -9.45 -9.70
CA MET A 57 9.47 -10.77 -9.55
C MET A 57 10.63 -10.73 -8.55
N LYS A 58 11.46 -9.68 -8.63
CA LYS A 58 12.55 -9.48 -7.64
C LYS A 58 12.02 -9.22 -6.24
N ALA A 59 10.91 -8.50 -6.15
CA ALA A 59 10.24 -8.25 -4.87
C ALA A 59 9.74 -9.56 -4.23
N VAL A 60 9.08 -10.45 -4.98
CA VAL A 60 8.65 -11.78 -4.50
C VAL A 60 9.84 -12.57 -3.96
N GLU A 61 10.91 -12.68 -4.74
CA GLU A 61 12.13 -13.39 -4.33
C GLU A 61 12.67 -12.87 -2.99
N LEU A 62 12.76 -11.56 -2.84
CA LEU A 62 13.30 -10.92 -1.65
C LEU A 62 12.39 -11.10 -0.41
N PHE A 63 11.07 -11.02 -0.57
CA PHE A 63 10.14 -11.29 0.52
C PHE A 63 10.20 -12.75 0.96
N GLU A 64 10.23 -13.69 0.02
CA GLU A 64 10.37 -15.12 0.34
C GLU A 64 11.69 -15.42 1.04
N GLN A 65 12.80 -14.81 0.60
CA GLN A 65 14.09 -14.93 1.30
C GLN A 65 14.02 -14.35 2.71
N SER A 66 13.40 -13.17 2.88
CA SER A 66 13.19 -12.56 4.19
C SER A 66 12.43 -13.49 5.14
N LEU A 67 11.33 -14.07 4.66
CA LEU A 67 10.46 -14.95 5.45
C LEU A 67 11.06 -16.34 5.70
N ARG A 68 11.97 -16.83 4.83
CA ARG A 68 12.78 -18.03 5.12
C ARG A 68 13.76 -17.79 6.27
N ILE A 69 14.38 -16.61 6.33
CA ILE A 69 15.32 -16.24 7.40
C ILE A 69 14.56 -15.98 8.72
N ASN A 70 13.47 -15.24 8.65
CA ASN A 70 12.65 -14.92 9.82
C ASN A 70 11.15 -15.00 9.50
N PRO A 71 10.52 -16.17 9.71
CA PRO A 71 9.09 -16.37 9.39
C PRO A 71 8.13 -15.56 10.28
N THR A 72 8.60 -15.04 11.40
CA THR A 72 7.79 -14.20 12.32
C THR A 72 8.03 -12.70 12.15
N ARG A 73 8.69 -12.29 11.08
CA ARG A 73 8.89 -10.87 10.78
C ARG A 73 7.61 -10.23 10.28
N ALA A 74 6.88 -9.58 11.19
CA ALA A 74 5.59 -8.94 10.90
C ALA A 74 5.65 -8.00 9.70
N LEU A 75 6.68 -7.13 9.63
CA LEU A 75 6.84 -6.17 8.53
C LEU A 75 7.02 -6.85 7.16
N ALA A 76 7.69 -8.01 7.09
CA ALA A 76 7.85 -8.73 5.82
C ALA A 76 6.49 -9.26 5.32
N TRP A 77 5.68 -9.84 6.20
CA TRP A 77 4.31 -10.26 5.88
C TRP A 77 3.43 -9.09 5.44
N ASP A 78 3.53 -7.97 6.14
CA ASP A 78 2.80 -6.75 5.84
C ASP A 78 3.09 -6.24 4.42
N LEU A 79 4.35 -5.97 4.12
CA LEU A 79 4.78 -5.46 2.82
C LEU A 79 4.54 -6.47 1.68
N TYR A 80 4.71 -7.77 1.95
CA TYR A 80 4.41 -8.82 0.97
C TYR A 80 2.93 -8.94 0.68
N SER A 81 2.06 -8.69 1.67
CA SER A 81 0.62 -8.68 1.49
C SER A 81 0.16 -7.63 0.48
N VAL A 82 0.74 -6.44 0.54
CA VAL A 82 0.46 -5.34 -0.39
C VAL A 82 0.92 -5.70 -1.81
N LEU A 83 2.10 -6.32 -1.93
CA LEU A 83 2.56 -6.84 -3.23
C LEU A 83 1.58 -7.86 -3.81
N HIS A 84 1.10 -8.83 -3.03
CA HIS A 84 0.09 -9.79 -3.49
C HIS A 84 -1.17 -9.09 -4.02
N ALA A 85 -1.69 -8.10 -3.29
CA ALA A 85 -2.86 -7.34 -3.72
C ALA A 85 -2.61 -6.64 -5.07
N TYR A 86 -1.45 -6.03 -5.25
CA TYR A 86 -1.06 -5.36 -6.50
C TYR A 86 -0.78 -6.33 -7.65
N MET A 87 -0.37 -7.55 -7.35
CA MET A 87 -0.22 -8.60 -8.36
C MET A 87 -1.56 -9.24 -8.78
N GLY A 88 -2.68 -8.79 -8.22
CA GLY A 88 -4.01 -9.34 -8.52
C GLY A 88 -4.36 -10.60 -7.71
N LEU A 89 -3.71 -10.80 -6.57
CA LEU A 89 -3.92 -11.90 -5.64
C LEU A 89 -4.42 -11.37 -4.27
N PRO A 90 -5.53 -10.60 -4.23
CA PRO A 90 -5.93 -9.87 -3.03
C PRO A 90 -6.33 -10.78 -1.87
N ASP A 91 -6.88 -11.99 -2.12
CA ASP A 91 -7.21 -12.94 -1.06
C ASP A 91 -5.95 -13.48 -0.36
N ALA A 92 -4.90 -13.79 -1.12
CA ALA A 92 -3.61 -14.17 -0.56
C ALA A 92 -2.98 -12.98 0.20
N GLY A 93 -3.10 -11.78 -0.36
CA GLY A 93 -2.70 -10.54 0.29
C GLY A 93 -3.39 -10.33 1.63
N LEU A 94 -4.72 -10.53 1.70
CA LEU A 94 -5.47 -10.37 2.93
C LEU A 94 -5.04 -11.36 4.03
N LYS A 95 -4.85 -12.62 3.67
CA LYS A 95 -4.33 -13.64 4.62
C LYS A 95 -2.96 -13.25 5.17
N ALA A 96 -2.05 -12.81 4.30
CA ALA A 96 -0.72 -12.37 4.70
C ALA A 96 -0.77 -11.11 5.57
N ALA A 97 -1.63 -10.12 5.23
CA ALA A 97 -1.84 -8.90 6.01
C ALA A 97 -2.35 -9.20 7.42
N GLN A 98 -3.37 -10.04 7.53
CA GLN A 98 -3.92 -10.46 8.83
C GLN A 98 -2.89 -11.19 9.68
N PHE A 99 -2.08 -12.04 9.08
CA PHE A 99 -1.00 -12.73 9.79
C PHE A 99 0.09 -11.76 10.25
N GLY A 100 0.55 -10.85 9.37
CA GLY A 100 1.49 -9.79 9.75
C GLY A 100 0.96 -8.89 10.87
N ARG A 101 -0.33 -8.52 10.79
CA ARG A 101 -1.03 -7.75 11.82
C ARG A 101 -1.08 -8.50 13.17
N HIS A 102 -1.33 -9.81 13.16
CA HIS A 102 -1.30 -10.64 14.37
C HIS A 102 0.10 -10.63 15.01
N LEU A 103 1.15 -10.86 14.23
CA LEU A 103 2.54 -10.81 14.69
C LEU A 103 2.94 -9.42 15.20
N GLY A 104 2.41 -8.37 14.60
CA GLY A 104 2.67 -6.97 14.95
C GLY A 104 1.66 -6.35 15.92
N ALA A 105 0.87 -7.13 16.65
CA ALA A 105 -0.25 -6.65 17.46
C ALA A 105 0.14 -5.60 18.51
N LEU A 106 1.35 -5.69 19.07
CA LEU A 106 1.90 -4.75 20.06
C LEU A 106 2.83 -3.70 19.45
N SER A 107 2.91 -3.63 18.12
CA SER A 107 3.75 -2.64 17.44
C SER A 107 3.18 -1.23 17.57
N PRO A 108 4.00 -0.21 17.83
CA PRO A 108 3.58 1.19 17.76
C PRO A 108 3.21 1.62 16.33
N TYR A 109 3.53 0.79 15.34
CA TYR A 109 3.20 0.99 13.92
C TYR A 109 1.99 0.14 13.48
N ARG A 110 1.08 -0.22 14.39
CA ARG A 110 -0.09 -1.04 14.09
C ARG A 110 -0.94 -0.48 12.96
N TYR A 111 -1.03 0.83 12.84
CA TYR A 111 -1.76 1.48 11.75
C TYR A 111 -1.26 1.12 10.34
N TYR A 112 0.02 0.75 10.17
CA TYR A 112 0.51 0.20 8.90
C TYR A 112 -0.09 -1.16 8.60
N PHE A 113 -0.10 -2.07 9.58
CA PHE A 113 -0.70 -3.40 9.41
C PHE A 113 -2.20 -3.32 9.14
N ASP A 114 -2.91 -2.42 9.82
CA ASP A 114 -4.34 -2.16 9.54
C ASP A 114 -4.54 -1.57 8.13
N THR A 115 -3.61 -0.75 7.64
CA THR A 115 -3.65 -0.21 6.26
C THR A 115 -3.45 -1.30 5.22
N SER A 116 -2.53 -2.23 5.42
CA SER A 116 -2.33 -3.35 4.51
C SER A 116 -3.54 -4.29 4.48
N CYS A 117 -4.18 -4.52 5.63
CA CYS A 117 -5.45 -5.24 5.70
C CYS A 117 -6.56 -4.51 4.94
N LEU A 118 -6.69 -3.19 5.09
CA LEU A 118 -7.64 -2.37 4.32
C LEU A 118 -7.40 -2.51 2.81
N ILE A 119 -6.15 -2.36 2.35
CA ILE A 119 -5.80 -2.44 0.93
C ILE A 119 -6.23 -3.79 0.36
N ALA A 120 -5.79 -4.87 0.99
CA ALA A 120 -6.07 -6.22 0.53
C ALA A 120 -7.57 -6.56 0.58
N ALA A 121 -8.26 -6.21 1.67
CA ALA A 121 -9.71 -6.43 1.82
C ALA A 121 -10.52 -5.63 0.78
N SER A 122 -10.17 -4.36 0.55
CA SER A 122 -10.83 -3.52 -0.45
C SER A 122 -10.67 -4.10 -1.87
N MET A 123 -9.46 -4.56 -2.21
CA MET A 123 -9.17 -5.16 -3.52
C MET A 123 -9.75 -6.57 -3.67
N ALA A 124 -10.03 -7.27 -2.57
CA ALA A 124 -10.75 -8.55 -2.52
C ALA A 124 -12.29 -8.39 -2.53
N GLY A 125 -12.80 -7.16 -2.52
CA GLY A 125 -14.25 -6.90 -2.46
C GLY A 125 -14.88 -7.08 -1.08
N GLN A 126 -14.08 -7.27 -0.03
CA GLN A 126 -14.55 -7.39 1.37
C GLN A 126 -14.66 -6.00 2.00
N HIS A 127 -15.64 -5.22 1.53
CA HIS A 127 -15.70 -3.78 1.79
C HIS A 127 -16.01 -3.43 3.23
N GLU A 128 -16.88 -4.20 3.92
CA GLU A 128 -17.18 -4.01 5.34
C GLU A 128 -15.92 -4.15 6.18
N LEU A 129 -15.15 -5.21 5.93
CA LEU A 129 -13.88 -5.46 6.61
C LEU A 129 -12.84 -4.37 6.28
N ALA A 130 -12.79 -3.93 5.02
CA ALA A 130 -11.92 -2.84 4.60
C ALA A 130 -12.26 -1.53 5.35
N VAL A 131 -13.55 -1.23 5.51
CA VAL A 131 -14.02 -0.05 6.24
C VAL A 131 -13.62 -0.13 7.72
N GLU A 132 -13.79 -1.29 8.36
CA GLU A 132 -13.39 -1.49 9.77
C GLU A 132 -11.91 -1.15 9.99
N TYR A 133 -11.02 -1.69 9.16
CA TYR A 133 -9.60 -1.39 9.24
C TYR A 133 -9.28 0.08 8.94
N GLY A 134 -9.88 0.62 7.88
CA GLY A 134 -9.60 1.99 7.46
C GLY A 134 -10.06 3.03 8.48
N GLU A 135 -11.24 2.86 9.05
CA GLU A 135 -11.74 3.74 10.11
C GLU A 135 -10.91 3.64 11.39
N SER A 136 -10.38 2.45 11.70
CA SER A 136 -9.43 2.28 12.80
C SER A 136 -8.19 3.14 12.59
N VAL A 137 -7.59 3.09 11.41
CA VAL A 137 -6.42 3.91 11.10
C VAL A 137 -6.72 5.40 11.15
N LEU A 138 -7.87 5.84 10.60
CA LEU A 138 -8.20 7.27 10.55
C LEU A 138 -8.53 7.88 11.92
N ARG A 139 -8.82 7.09 12.93
CA ARG A 139 -8.92 7.58 14.32
C ARG A 139 -7.56 8.04 14.86
N GLU A 140 -6.48 7.39 14.46
CA GLU A 140 -5.11 7.71 14.88
C GLU A 140 -4.40 8.66 13.91
N ARG A 141 -4.70 8.53 12.61
CA ARG A 141 -4.03 9.24 11.50
C ARG A 141 -5.08 9.80 10.52
N PRO A 142 -5.75 10.92 10.88
CA PRO A 142 -6.91 11.44 10.12
C PRO A 142 -6.64 11.82 8.66
N GLU A 143 -5.38 12.13 8.33
CA GLU A 143 -4.95 12.59 7.00
C GLU A 143 -4.18 11.52 6.21
N PHE A 144 -4.25 10.25 6.62
CA PHE A 144 -3.50 9.21 5.94
C PHE A 144 -4.10 8.91 4.57
N ASN A 145 -3.53 9.50 3.53
CA ASN A 145 -4.08 9.53 2.18
C ASN A 145 -4.30 8.14 1.56
N SER A 146 -3.39 7.18 1.78
CA SER A 146 -3.58 5.81 1.29
C SER A 146 -4.87 5.20 1.80
N VAL A 147 -5.19 5.40 3.08
CA VAL A 147 -6.44 4.92 3.70
C VAL A 147 -7.64 5.60 3.06
N LEU A 148 -7.59 6.92 2.88
CA LEU A 148 -8.69 7.68 2.28
C LEU A 148 -9.01 7.22 0.86
N ARG A 149 -8.00 6.85 0.06
CA ARG A 149 -8.19 6.31 -1.30
C ARG A 149 -9.00 5.01 -1.29
N PHE A 150 -8.59 4.05 -0.44
CA PHE A 150 -9.25 2.74 -0.37
C PHE A 150 -10.61 2.79 0.32
N LEU A 151 -10.79 3.62 1.35
CA LEU A 151 -12.11 3.87 1.94
C LEU A 151 -13.08 4.50 0.96
N THR A 152 -12.63 5.52 0.19
CA THR A 152 -13.44 6.14 -0.85
C THR A 152 -13.92 5.10 -1.86
N SER A 153 -13.04 4.20 -2.30
CA SER A 153 -13.38 3.09 -3.20
C SER A 153 -14.39 2.12 -2.56
N SER A 154 -14.14 1.71 -1.33
CA SER A 154 -14.99 0.73 -0.62
C SER A 154 -16.39 1.28 -0.39
N TYR A 155 -16.54 2.52 0.09
CA TYR A 155 -17.85 3.17 0.22
C TYR A 155 -18.55 3.35 -1.13
N GLY A 156 -17.78 3.62 -2.21
CA GLY A 156 -18.33 3.67 -3.56
C GLY A 156 -18.93 2.33 -4.02
N HIS A 157 -18.28 1.22 -3.70
CA HIS A 157 -18.81 -0.12 -3.99
C HIS A 157 -20.03 -0.48 -3.14
N MET A 158 -20.03 -0.13 -1.86
CA MET A 158 -21.14 -0.37 -0.94
C MET A 158 -22.39 0.51 -1.25
N GLY A 159 -22.24 1.55 -2.08
CA GLY A 159 -23.32 2.48 -2.36
C GLY A 159 -23.63 3.46 -1.19
N GLU A 160 -22.72 3.55 -0.23
CA GLU A 160 -22.81 4.43 0.96
C GLU A 160 -22.50 5.88 0.58
N LYS A 161 -23.45 6.53 -0.11
CA LYS A 161 -23.26 7.82 -0.80
C LYS A 161 -22.68 8.92 0.09
N GLU A 162 -23.20 9.09 1.32
CA GLU A 162 -22.74 10.16 2.22
C GLU A 162 -21.34 9.87 2.76
N LYS A 163 -21.04 8.62 3.11
CA LYS A 163 -19.72 8.20 3.54
C LYS A 163 -18.70 8.30 2.40
N ALA A 164 -19.06 7.88 1.19
CA ALA A 164 -18.23 8.03 0.01
C ALA A 164 -17.91 9.50 -0.29
N LYS A 165 -18.92 10.38 -0.19
CA LYS A 165 -18.75 11.83 -0.37
C LYS A 165 -17.82 12.42 0.70
N SER A 166 -18.01 12.06 1.96
CA SER A 166 -17.14 12.51 3.07
C SER A 166 -15.70 12.05 2.90
N ALA A 167 -15.48 10.74 2.62
CA ALA A 167 -14.14 10.18 2.38
C ALA A 167 -13.46 10.87 1.18
N ARG A 168 -14.20 11.08 0.08
CA ARG A 168 -13.71 11.81 -1.09
C ARG A 168 -13.31 13.25 -0.75
N GLN A 169 -14.13 13.98 0.00
CA GLN A 169 -13.80 15.36 0.39
C GLN A 169 -12.50 15.41 1.20
N ARG A 170 -12.36 14.53 2.18
CA ARG A 170 -11.13 14.41 2.97
C ARG A 170 -9.92 14.06 2.07
N LEU A 171 -10.08 13.10 1.17
CA LEU A 171 -9.04 12.73 0.21
C LEU A 171 -8.59 13.94 -0.63
N LEU A 172 -9.54 14.69 -1.18
CA LEU A 172 -9.25 15.87 -2.00
C LEU A 172 -8.69 17.05 -1.19
N THR A 173 -8.90 17.09 0.13
CA THR A 173 -8.23 18.06 0.99
C THR A 173 -6.73 17.79 1.13
N VAL A 174 -6.34 16.50 1.29
CA VAL A 174 -4.92 16.11 1.41
C VAL A 174 -4.24 15.91 0.05
N GLU A 175 -5.02 15.59 -0.99
CA GLU A 175 -4.56 15.41 -2.37
C GLU A 175 -5.48 16.16 -3.36
N PRO A 176 -5.35 17.48 -3.49
CA PRO A 176 -6.29 18.30 -4.28
C PRO A 176 -6.42 17.86 -5.76
N ASN A 177 -5.33 17.33 -6.34
CA ASN A 177 -5.27 16.90 -7.74
C ASN A 177 -5.50 15.38 -7.90
N PHE A 178 -6.03 14.70 -6.87
CA PHE A 178 -6.26 13.27 -6.95
C PHE A 178 -7.30 12.92 -8.02
N SER A 179 -6.92 12.01 -8.91
CA SER A 179 -7.76 11.47 -9.98
C SER A 179 -7.30 10.05 -10.33
N VAL A 180 -8.09 9.32 -11.08
CA VAL A 180 -7.65 8.01 -11.62
C VAL A 180 -6.44 8.18 -12.53
N GLN A 181 -6.40 9.28 -13.31
CA GLN A 181 -5.27 9.57 -14.19
C GLN A 181 -4.00 9.91 -13.40
N SER A 182 -4.11 10.63 -12.28
CA SER A 182 -2.95 10.93 -11.43
C SER A 182 -2.32 9.66 -10.84
N LEU A 183 -3.14 8.65 -10.48
CA LEU A 183 -2.63 7.34 -10.06
C LEU A 183 -1.87 6.64 -11.20
N ARG A 184 -2.39 6.68 -12.44
CA ARG A 184 -1.73 6.09 -13.60
C ARG A 184 -0.42 6.80 -13.93
N ASN A 185 -0.43 8.12 -13.97
CA ASN A 185 0.75 8.93 -14.22
C ASN A 185 1.86 8.69 -13.18
N ALA A 186 1.46 8.49 -11.94
CA ALA A 186 2.35 8.14 -10.85
C ALA A 186 2.83 6.68 -10.88
N GLY A 187 2.42 5.88 -11.84
CA GLY A 187 2.80 4.47 -11.95
C GLY A 187 2.30 3.60 -10.81
N TYR A 188 1.13 3.95 -10.23
CA TYR A 188 0.58 3.18 -9.11
C TYR A 188 0.49 1.70 -9.47
N PRO A 189 1.05 0.79 -8.64
CA PRO A 189 1.16 -0.61 -9.01
C PRO A 189 -0.20 -1.31 -9.08
N GLY A 190 -0.31 -2.28 -9.96
CA GLY A 190 -1.45 -3.20 -10.03
C GLY A 190 -2.76 -2.64 -10.57
N LEU A 191 -2.82 -1.39 -11.08
CA LEU A 191 -4.06 -0.80 -11.60
C LEU A 191 -4.67 -1.56 -12.79
N ASP A 192 -3.86 -2.28 -13.53
CA ASP A 192 -4.31 -3.04 -14.71
C ASP A 192 -4.65 -4.51 -14.40
N THR A 193 -4.49 -4.94 -13.15
CA THR A 193 -5.00 -6.23 -12.67
C THR A 193 -6.53 -6.19 -12.50
N PRO A 194 -7.22 -7.33 -12.44
CA PRO A 194 -8.67 -7.35 -12.15
C PRO A 194 -9.04 -6.60 -10.87
N SER A 195 -8.28 -6.82 -9.77
CA SER A 195 -8.49 -6.14 -8.49
C SER A 195 -8.18 -4.64 -8.55
N GLY A 196 -7.16 -4.22 -9.30
CA GLY A 196 -6.87 -2.81 -9.52
C GLY A 196 -7.96 -2.10 -10.33
N ARG A 197 -8.47 -2.74 -11.39
CA ARG A 197 -9.64 -2.22 -12.13
C ARG A 197 -10.88 -2.13 -11.25
N TYR A 198 -11.07 -3.11 -10.36
CA TYR A 198 -12.15 -3.09 -9.37
C TYR A 198 -12.01 -1.92 -8.39
N PHE A 199 -10.82 -1.70 -7.85
CA PHE A 199 -10.51 -0.52 -7.03
C PHE A 199 -10.86 0.80 -7.75
N ILE A 200 -10.43 0.96 -9.02
CA ILE A 200 -10.77 2.14 -9.84
C ILE A 200 -12.28 2.29 -10.01
N GLN A 201 -13.01 1.19 -10.20
CA GLN A 201 -14.47 1.24 -10.34
C GLN A 201 -15.13 1.81 -9.09
N GLY A 202 -14.67 1.43 -7.88
CA GLY A 202 -15.15 1.99 -6.62
C GLY A 202 -14.91 3.49 -6.51
N LEU A 203 -13.71 3.95 -6.89
CA LEU A 203 -13.39 5.39 -6.93
C LEU A 203 -14.34 6.16 -7.86
N LYS A 204 -14.63 5.62 -9.05
CA LYS A 204 -15.59 6.22 -10.00
C LYS A 204 -17.01 6.27 -9.44
N LYS A 205 -17.46 5.19 -8.76
CA LYS A 205 -18.77 5.17 -8.07
C LYS A 205 -18.86 6.22 -6.97
N ALA A 206 -17.75 6.53 -6.31
CA ALA A 206 -17.63 7.62 -5.33
C ALA A 206 -17.44 9.02 -5.98
N ALA A 207 -17.60 9.12 -7.30
CA ALA A 207 -17.45 10.34 -8.08
C ALA A 207 -16.04 10.95 -8.07
N ILE A 208 -14.99 10.13 -7.96
CA ILE A 208 -13.62 10.57 -8.27
C ILE A 208 -13.51 10.74 -9.79
N LYS A 209 -12.96 11.88 -10.22
CA LYS A 209 -12.79 12.20 -11.64
C LYS A 209 -11.80 11.23 -12.31
N ALA A 210 -12.03 10.97 -13.61
CA ALA A 210 -11.10 10.19 -14.41
C ALA A 210 -9.77 10.97 -14.63
N ASN A 211 -9.89 12.28 -14.92
CA ASN A 211 -8.77 13.20 -15.16
C ASN A 211 -8.72 14.28 -14.06
N ALA A 212 -7.53 14.80 -13.78
CA ALA A 212 -7.41 16.04 -13.01
C ALA A 212 -8.01 17.20 -13.83
N SER A 213 -8.68 18.10 -13.15
CA SER A 213 -9.25 19.32 -13.77
C SER A 213 -8.15 20.31 -14.09
#